data_1b54b55233992f820eb154c096a679d6
#
_entry.id   1b54b55233992f820eb154c096a679d6
#
_cell.length_a   1.000
_cell.length_b   1.000
_cell.length_c   1.000
_cell.angle_alpha   90.00
_cell.angle_beta   90.00
_cell.angle_gamma   90.00
#
_symmetry.space_group_name_H-M   'P 1'
#
loop_
_entity.id
_entity.type
_entity.pdbx_description
1 polymer ?
#
loop_
_entity_poly.entity_id
_entity_poly.type
_entity_poly.pdbx_seq_one_letter_code
_entity_poly.pdbx_strand_id
1 'polypeptide(L)'
;MGFSLRLRMEDPAMSTDDLIVSPYARVNGNPEHVVPTGGDDPHKVAMLGLTFDDVLLLPAASDVVPSTADTSSQLTKKIRLKVPLVSSAMDTVTESRMAIAMARAGGMGVLHRNLPVAEQAGQVETVKRSEAGMVTDPVTCRPDNTLAEVDAMCARFRISGLPVVGDSGELVGIITNRDMRFEVDQSKPVAEVMTKAPLITAQEGVTADAALGLLRRHKIEKLPIVDGRGRLTGLITVKDFVKTEQHPNATKDSDGRLLVGAAVGVGDDAWVRAMTLADAGADVLVVDTAHAHNRLVLDMVGKLKAEVGDRVEVVGGNVATRSAAAALVEAGADAVKVGVGPGSICTTRVVAGVGAPQITAILEAVAVCGRAGVPVIADGGLQYSGDIAKALAAGASTAMLGSLLAGTAEAPGELIFVNGKQYKSYRGMGSLGAMQGRGEGKSYSKDRYFADDALSEDKLVPEGIEGRVPFRGPLATVIHQLTGGLRAAMGYTGSTTIEALQQAQFVRITAAGLKESHPHDITMTVEAPNYYVR
;
A
#
# COMPACT_ATOMS: atom_id res chain seq x y z
N MET A 1 -64.17 16.37 -31.01
CA MET A 1 -63.58 17.53 -30.33
C MET A 1 -62.14 17.19 -30.00
N GLY A 2 -61.27 17.70 -30.87
CA GLY A 2 -59.85 17.46 -30.72
C GLY A 2 -59.21 18.59 -29.93
N PHE A 3 -58.35 18.25 -28.97
CA PHE A 3 -57.42 19.19 -28.38
C PHE A 3 -56.01 18.86 -28.84
N SER A 4 -55.50 19.70 -29.73
CA SER A 4 -54.12 19.73 -30.15
C SER A 4 -53.32 20.57 -29.17
N LEU A 5 -52.38 19.98 -28.42
CA LEU A 5 -51.35 20.71 -27.68
C LEU A 5 -50.14 20.91 -28.59
N ARG A 6 -49.93 22.12 -29.07
CA ARG A 6 -48.68 22.57 -29.67
C ARG A 6 -47.66 22.82 -28.54
N LEU A 7 -46.62 22.01 -28.48
CA LEU A 7 -45.39 22.33 -27.77
C LEU A 7 -44.63 23.43 -28.53
N ARG A 8 -44.48 24.59 -27.92
CA ARG A 8 -43.51 25.60 -28.35
C ARG A 8 -42.12 25.13 -27.95
N MET A 9 -41.29 24.87 -28.92
CA MET A 9 -39.86 24.89 -28.77
C MET A 9 -39.41 26.34 -28.92
N GLU A 10 -38.74 26.87 -27.88
CA GLU A 10 -37.77 27.97 -27.92
C GLU A 10 -37.38 28.32 -26.48
N ASP A 11 -36.23 27.76 -26.02
CA ASP A 11 -35.28 28.50 -25.19
C ASP A 11 -33.87 27.91 -25.39
N PRO A 12 -32.96 28.67 -26.01
CA PRO A 12 -31.56 28.26 -26.14
C PRO A 12 -30.80 28.88 -24.99
N ALA A 13 -30.21 28.11 -24.13
CA ALA A 13 -29.07 28.39 -23.28
C ALA A 13 -29.16 27.67 -21.93
N MET A 14 -29.10 26.37 -21.94
CA MET A 14 -28.55 25.67 -20.77
C MET A 14 -27.06 25.47 -20.98
N SER A 15 -26.25 26.14 -20.18
CA SER A 15 -24.84 25.98 -20.11
C SER A 15 -24.52 24.54 -19.64
N THR A 16 -23.48 23.94 -20.22
CA THR A 16 -22.99 22.61 -19.84
C THR A 16 -22.49 22.52 -18.39
N ASP A 17 -22.47 23.62 -17.66
CA ASP A 17 -22.08 23.70 -16.25
C ASP A 17 -23.19 23.29 -15.26
N ASP A 18 -24.44 23.18 -15.72
CA ASP A 18 -25.59 22.82 -14.88
C ASP A 18 -25.86 21.30 -14.76
N LEU A 19 -25.06 20.46 -15.45
CA LEU A 19 -25.23 19.01 -15.47
C LEU A 19 -24.32 18.23 -14.51
N ILE A 20 -23.61 18.89 -13.61
CA ILE A 20 -22.99 18.23 -12.47
C ILE A 20 -23.98 18.22 -11.32
N VAL A 21 -24.94 17.32 -11.40
CA VAL A 21 -25.79 16.98 -10.24
C VAL A 21 -24.85 16.41 -9.19
N SER A 22 -24.63 17.16 -8.11
CA SER A 22 -24.03 16.64 -6.89
C SER A 22 -24.69 15.28 -6.58
N PRO A 23 -23.96 14.20 -6.29
CA PRO A 23 -24.56 12.90 -5.91
C PRO A 23 -25.48 13.01 -4.68
N TYR A 24 -25.47 14.14 -4.04
CA TYR A 24 -26.43 14.58 -3.01
C TYR A 24 -27.55 15.42 -3.67
N ALA A 25 -28.20 14.85 -4.71
CA ALA A 25 -29.36 15.48 -5.31
C ALA A 25 -30.31 15.92 -4.19
N ARG A 26 -30.56 17.21 -4.16
CA ARG A 26 -31.47 17.88 -3.22
C ARG A 26 -32.75 17.07 -3.12
N VAL A 27 -33.03 16.51 -1.96
CA VAL A 27 -34.35 15.94 -1.71
C VAL A 27 -35.36 17.08 -1.94
N ASN A 28 -36.10 17.00 -3.04
CA ASN A 28 -37.13 17.95 -3.48
C ASN A 28 -36.69 19.34 -3.97
N GLY A 29 -35.49 19.54 -4.48
CA GLY A 29 -35.17 20.78 -5.20
C GLY A 29 -35.17 22.09 -4.38
N ASN A 30 -35.43 22.03 -3.08
CA ASN A 30 -35.48 23.18 -2.21
C ASN A 30 -34.30 23.16 -1.21
N PRO A 31 -33.44 24.18 -1.17
CA PRO A 31 -32.32 24.26 -0.20
C PRO A 31 -32.77 24.35 1.26
N GLU A 32 -34.10 24.51 1.52
CA GLU A 32 -34.67 24.71 2.84
C GLU A 32 -35.03 23.42 3.60
N HIS A 33 -34.87 22.22 3.02
CA HIS A 33 -35.12 20.95 3.71
C HIS A 33 -33.84 20.30 4.25
N VAL A 34 -33.00 21.08 4.91
CA VAL A 34 -32.09 20.57 5.94
C VAL A 34 -32.94 20.28 7.17
N VAL A 35 -32.87 19.06 7.73
CA VAL A 35 -33.56 18.70 8.96
C VAL A 35 -33.31 19.80 9.99
N PRO A 36 -34.34 20.48 10.53
CA PRO A 36 -34.13 21.52 11.53
C PRO A 36 -33.55 20.86 12.78
N THR A 37 -32.25 21.01 12.98
CA THR A 37 -31.65 20.78 14.28
C THR A 37 -32.01 22.03 15.09
N GLY A 38 -32.61 21.89 16.24
CA GLY A 38 -33.20 22.96 17.07
C GLY A 38 -32.26 24.11 17.50
N GLY A 39 -31.54 24.66 16.54
CA GLY A 39 -30.74 25.89 16.60
C GLY A 39 -30.88 26.63 15.28
N ASP A 40 -30.90 27.93 15.29
CA ASP A 40 -31.17 28.84 14.17
C ASP A 40 -30.13 28.81 13.01
N ASP A 41 -29.16 27.86 12.99
CA ASP A 41 -28.16 27.74 11.93
C ASP A 41 -28.47 26.55 10.99
N PRO A 42 -29.08 26.82 9.78
CA PRO A 42 -29.40 25.80 8.80
C PRO A 42 -28.19 25.07 8.19
N HIS A 43 -26.97 25.57 8.48
CA HIS A 43 -25.72 24.99 7.94
C HIS A 43 -25.01 24.04 8.91
N LYS A 44 -25.54 23.86 10.13
CA LYS A 44 -24.88 23.03 11.16
C LYS A 44 -24.85 21.55 10.79
N VAL A 45 -25.84 21.02 10.06
CA VAL A 45 -25.82 19.68 9.47
C VAL A 45 -25.48 19.81 7.99
N ALA A 46 -24.21 19.59 7.65
CA ALA A 46 -23.69 19.87 6.32
C ALA A 46 -24.19 18.88 5.24
N MET A 47 -24.35 17.60 5.59
CA MET A 47 -24.67 16.56 4.61
C MET A 47 -25.17 15.27 5.25
N LEU A 48 -25.81 14.41 4.44
CA LEU A 48 -26.08 13.02 4.78
C LEU A 48 -24.82 12.18 4.50
N GLY A 49 -24.28 11.53 5.54
CA GLY A 49 -23.13 10.66 5.39
C GLY A 49 -23.52 9.23 5.00
N LEU A 50 -22.81 8.64 4.01
CA LEU A 50 -22.98 7.26 3.55
C LEU A 50 -21.71 6.45 3.82
N THR A 51 -21.87 5.23 4.35
CA THR A 51 -20.83 4.23 4.48
C THR A 51 -21.01 3.10 3.45
N PHE A 52 -20.13 2.11 3.44
CA PHE A 52 -20.20 0.97 2.51
C PHE A 52 -21.51 0.18 2.65
N ASP A 53 -22.04 0.08 3.87
CA ASP A 53 -23.28 -0.65 4.17
C ASP A 53 -24.56 0.10 3.77
N ASP A 54 -24.45 1.39 3.40
CA ASP A 54 -25.60 2.20 2.97
C ASP A 54 -25.86 2.14 1.46
N VAL A 55 -24.96 1.53 0.69
CA VAL A 55 -25.02 1.54 -0.77
C VAL A 55 -24.72 0.18 -1.39
N LEU A 56 -25.30 -0.08 -2.57
CA LEU A 56 -24.89 -1.16 -3.48
C LEU A 56 -24.60 -0.57 -4.86
N LEU A 57 -23.73 -1.22 -5.63
CA LEU A 57 -23.54 -0.93 -7.05
C LEU A 57 -24.72 -1.49 -7.85
N LEU A 58 -25.26 -0.69 -8.77
CA LEU A 58 -26.28 -1.16 -9.71
C LEU A 58 -25.62 -2.01 -10.80
N PRO A 59 -26.17 -3.19 -11.11
CA PRO A 59 -25.72 -3.94 -12.27
C PRO A 59 -26.09 -3.20 -13.56
N ALA A 60 -25.24 -3.35 -14.58
CA ALA A 60 -25.44 -2.76 -15.90
C ALA A 60 -25.32 -3.82 -17.00
N ALA A 61 -25.64 -3.46 -18.25
CA ALA A 61 -25.36 -4.32 -19.40
C ALA A 61 -23.86 -4.58 -19.50
N SER A 62 -23.47 -5.84 -19.70
CA SER A 62 -22.07 -6.23 -19.60
C SER A 62 -21.73 -7.38 -20.56
N ASP A 63 -20.66 -7.18 -21.32
CA ASP A 63 -19.93 -8.21 -22.05
C ASP A 63 -18.57 -8.52 -21.39
N VAL A 64 -18.34 -8.04 -20.17
CA VAL A 64 -17.05 -8.18 -19.45
C VAL A 64 -16.97 -9.53 -18.77
N VAL A 65 -16.00 -10.33 -19.21
CA VAL A 65 -15.62 -11.54 -18.48
C VAL A 65 -14.73 -11.16 -17.29
N PRO A 66 -15.07 -11.51 -16.04
CA PRO A 66 -14.32 -11.07 -14.85
C PRO A 66 -12.82 -11.32 -14.90
N SER A 67 -12.38 -12.43 -15.51
CA SER A 67 -10.95 -12.78 -15.64
C SER A 67 -10.16 -11.85 -16.56
N THR A 68 -10.82 -11.14 -17.49
CA THR A 68 -10.19 -10.21 -18.43
C THR A 68 -10.24 -8.76 -18.00
N ALA A 69 -10.95 -8.44 -16.92
CA ALA A 69 -11.02 -7.08 -16.39
C ALA A 69 -9.64 -6.61 -15.87
N ASP A 70 -9.22 -5.41 -16.31
CA ASP A 70 -7.97 -4.80 -15.88
C ASP A 70 -8.17 -4.07 -14.54
N THR A 71 -7.58 -4.62 -13.49
CA THR A 71 -7.64 -4.05 -12.14
C THR A 71 -6.54 -3.03 -11.85
N SER A 72 -5.67 -2.73 -12.83
CA SER A 72 -4.59 -1.78 -12.63
C SER A 72 -5.12 -0.37 -12.39
N SER A 73 -4.48 0.37 -11.48
CA SER A 73 -4.90 1.73 -11.11
C SER A 73 -3.74 2.56 -10.58
N GLN A 74 -3.88 3.88 -10.61
CA GLN A 74 -2.87 4.82 -10.10
C GLN A 74 -2.87 4.84 -8.57
N LEU A 75 -1.69 4.63 -7.99
CA LEU A 75 -1.47 4.86 -6.56
C LEU A 75 -1.11 6.32 -6.29
N THR A 76 -0.20 6.86 -7.10
CA THR A 76 0.25 8.25 -7.08
C THR A 76 0.28 8.78 -8.51
N LYS A 77 0.68 10.03 -8.70
CA LYS A 77 0.79 10.63 -10.05
C LYS A 77 1.69 9.81 -11.00
N LYS A 78 2.73 9.13 -10.46
CA LYS A 78 3.72 8.39 -11.27
C LYS A 78 3.64 6.87 -11.11
N ILE A 79 3.11 6.37 -10.00
CA ILE A 79 3.10 4.94 -9.68
C ILE A 79 1.74 4.33 -10.00
N ARG A 80 1.74 3.30 -10.85
CA ARG A 80 0.57 2.47 -11.17
C ARG A 80 0.74 1.07 -10.59
N LEU A 81 -0.29 0.57 -9.91
CA LEU A 81 -0.34 -0.79 -9.38
C LEU A 81 -1.12 -1.70 -10.33
N LYS A 82 -0.75 -2.98 -10.41
CA LYS A 82 -1.51 -4.02 -11.14
C LYS A 82 -2.76 -4.46 -10.38
N VAL A 83 -2.69 -4.42 -9.05
CA VAL A 83 -3.78 -4.69 -8.12
C VAL A 83 -3.94 -3.47 -7.23
N PRO A 84 -5.12 -2.81 -7.17
CA PRO A 84 -5.30 -1.52 -6.53
C PRO A 84 -5.39 -1.63 -5.00
N LEU A 85 -4.52 -2.43 -4.39
CA LEU A 85 -4.51 -2.72 -2.96
C LEU A 85 -3.18 -2.34 -2.33
N VAL A 86 -3.26 -1.70 -1.16
CA VAL A 86 -2.12 -1.24 -0.37
C VAL A 86 -2.26 -1.77 1.05
N SER A 87 -1.18 -2.29 1.66
CA SER A 87 -1.22 -2.67 3.08
C SER A 87 -0.90 -1.49 3.99
N SER A 88 -1.69 -1.35 5.07
CA SER A 88 -1.63 -0.21 5.99
C SER A 88 -0.33 -0.15 6.79
N ALA A 89 0.11 1.07 7.09
CA ALA A 89 1.30 1.38 7.90
C ALA A 89 1.03 1.13 9.40
N MET A 90 0.76 -0.13 9.77
CA MET A 90 0.47 -0.54 11.13
C MET A 90 1.45 -1.63 11.58
N ASP A 91 1.88 -1.57 12.86
CA ASP A 91 2.90 -2.47 13.42
C ASP A 91 2.44 -3.92 13.58
N THR A 92 1.16 -4.19 13.32
CA THR A 92 0.56 -5.53 13.24
C THR A 92 0.10 -5.89 11.82
N VAL A 93 0.47 -5.10 10.80
CA VAL A 93 0.09 -5.34 9.40
C VAL A 93 1.30 -5.38 8.48
N THR A 94 2.12 -4.31 8.43
CA THR A 94 3.12 -4.16 7.38
C THR A 94 4.53 -3.96 7.92
N GLU A 95 5.30 -5.01 7.85
CA GLU A 95 6.77 -5.01 7.87
C GLU A 95 7.30 -5.58 6.54
N SER A 96 8.62 -5.75 6.39
CA SER A 96 9.26 -6.13 5.12
C SER A 96 8.66 -7.39 4.46
N ARG A 97 8.27 -8.42 5.24
CA ARG A 97 7.64 -9.64 4.71
C ARG A 97 6.31 -9.35 4.00
N MET A 98 5.45 -8.55 4.64
CA MET A 98 4.18 -8.12 4.07
C MET A 98 4.41 -7.23 2.85
N ALA A 99 5.32 -6.25 2.93
CA ALA A 99 5.61 -5.35 1.83
C ALA A 99 6.10 -6.10 0.58
N ILE A 100 7.00 -7.08 0.75
CA ILE A 100 7.46 -7.97 -0.33
C ILE A 100 6.28 -8.73 -0.94
N ALA A 101 5.45 -9.36 -0.12
CA ALA A 101 4.35 -10.17 -0.59
C ALA A 101 3.27 -9.33 -1.31
N MET A 102 2.98 -8.13 -0.81
CA MET A 102 2.07 -7.17 -1.46
C MET A 102 2.59 -6.73 -2.82
N ALA A 103 3.85 -6.33 -2.92
CA ALA A 103 4.45 -5.92 -4.18
C ALA A 103 4.48 -7.06 -5.20
N ARG A 104 4.80 -8.29 -4.79
CA ARG A 104 4.73 -9.51 -5.63
C ARG A 104 3.33 -9.80 -6.15
N ALA A 105 2.32 -9.52 -5.34
CA ALA A 105 0.92 -9.67 -5.73
C ALA A 105 0.40 -8.57 -6.67
N GLY A 106 1.22 -7.55 -6.96
CA GLY A 106 0.86 -6.42 -7.82
C GLY A 106 0.29 -5.19 -7.09
N GLY A 107 0.28 -5.22 -5.76
CA GLY A 107 -0.04 -4.10 -4.88
C GLY A 107 1.21 -3.40 -4.34
N MET A 108 1.11 -2.75 -3.18
CA MET A 108 2.24 -2.16 -2.47
C MET A 108 2.05 -2.23 -0.95
N GLY A 109 3.15 -2.43 -0.20
CA GLY A 109 3.16 -2.31 1.25
C GLY A 109 3.69 -0.96 1.71
N VAL A 110 3.08 -0.40 2.77
CA VAL A 110 3.59 0.79 3.45
C VAL A 110 4.12 0.39 4.82
N LEU A 111 5.43 0.47 4.99
CA LEU A 111 6.11 0.14 6.25
C LEU A 111 5.71 1.11 7.35
N HIS A 112 5.36 0.57 8.52
CA HIS A 112 4.99 1.40 9.67
C HIS A 112 6.21 2.11 10.27
N ARG A 113 5.95 3.19 11.01
CA ARG A 113 6.98 4.02 11.66
C ARG A 113 7.15 3.81 13.17
N ASN A 114 6.42 2.84 13.75
CA ASN A 114 6.50 2.53 15.17
C ASN A 114 7.73 1.67 15.51
N LEU A 115 8.91 2.15 15.08
CA LEU A 115 10.24 1.55 15.28
C LEU A 115 11.35 2.59 15.00
N PRO A 116 12.60 2.32 15.44
CA PRO A 116 13.73 3.19 15.16
C PRO A 116 13.93 3.44 13.66
N VAL A 117 14.44 4.63 13.31
CA VAL A 117 14.66 5.05 11.91
C VAL A 117 15.54 4.05 11.16
N ALA A 118 16.65 3.63 11.78
CA ALA A 118 17.58 2.68 11.16
C ALA A 118 16.94 1.31 10.87
N GLU A 119 16.02 0.86 11.72
CA GLU A 119 15.30 -0.40 11.51
C GLU A 119 14.30 -0.28 10.36
N GLN A 120 13.56 0.83 10.29
CA GLN A 120 12.62 1.07 9.18
C GLN A 120 13.39 1.18 7.84
N ALA A 121 14.52 1.88 7.80
CA ALA A 121 15.39 1.96 6.62
C ALA A 121 15.93 0.58 6.22
N GLY A 122 16.37 -0.24 7.18
CA GLY A 122 16.79 -1.62 6.92
C GLY A 122 15.66 -2.50 6.36
N GLN A 123 14.42 -2.24 6.74
CA GLN A 123 13.27 -2.92 6.14
C GLN A 123 13.03 -2.45 4.69
N VAL A 124 13.17 -1.16 4.37
CA VAL A 124 13.13 -0.65 2.98
C VAL A 124 14.18 -1.36 2.14
N GLU A 125 15.44 -1.37 2.59
CA GLU A 125 16.53 -2.09 1.89
C GLU A 125 16.22 -3.58 1.70
N THR A 126 15.63 -4.23 2.70
CA THR A 126 15.24 -5.64 2.61
C THR A 126 14.22 -5.88 1.49
N VAL A 127 13.23 -4.99 1.34
CA VAL A 127 12.27 -5.06 0.24
C VAL A 127 12.96 -4.84 -1.10
N LYS A 128 13.78 -3.79 -1.22
CA LYS A 128 14.50 -3.45 -2.46
C LYS A 128 15.44 -4.56 -2.92
N ARG A 129 16.11 -5.23 -2.00
CA ARG A 129 17.03 -6.36 -2.29
C ARG A 129 16.28 -7.68 -2.54
N SER A 130 15.01 -7.81 -2.19
CA SER A 130 14.27 -9.07 -2.32
C SER A 130 14.07 -9.51 -3.78
N GLU A 131 13.95 -8.55 -4.67
CA GLU A 131 13.95 -8.74 -6.13
C GLU A 131 14.71 -7.58 -6.77
N ALA A 132 15.79 -7.91 -7.41
CA ALA A 132 16.51 -7.02 -8.30
C ALA A 132 16.69 -7.79 -9.62
N GLY A 133 16.26 -7.22 -10.75
CA GLY A 133 16.53 -7.85 -12.06
C GLY A 133 18.02 -7.92 -12.34
N MET A 134 18.75 -6.92 -11.88
CA MET A 134 20.21 -6.86 -11.78
C MET A 134 20.54 -6.16 -10.46
N VAL A 135 21.38 -6.76 -9.64
CA VAL A 135 21.92 -6.09 -8.45
C VAL A 135 23.02 -5.14 -8.92
N THR A 136 22.75 -3.83 -8.90
CA THR A 136 23.67 -2.78 -9.39
C THR A 136 24.83 -2.48 -8.43
N ASP A 137 24.71 -2.87 -7.17
CA ASP A 137 25.78 -2.77 -6.16
C ASP A 137 25.82 -4.09 -5.36
N PRO A 138 26.39 -5.16 -5.95
CA PRO A 138 26.41 -6.46 -5.30
C PRO A 138 27.36 -6.44 -4.11
N VAL A 139 26.96 -7.13 -3.03
CA VAL A 139 27.89 -7.39 -1.92
C VAL A 139 29.08 -8.16 -2.47
N THR A 140 30.27 -7.67 -2.19
CA THR A 140 31.54 -8.24 -2.65
C THR A 140 32.43 -8.63 -1.47
N CYS A 141 33.43 -9.46 -1.71
CA CYS A 141 34.52 -9.70 -0.79
C CYS A 141 35.87 -9.52 -1.51
N ARG A 142 36.95 -9.51 -0.74
CA ARG A 142 38.30 -9.38 -1.23
C ARG A 142 38.99 -10.75 -1.24
N PRO A 143 40.04 -10.94 -2.02
CA PRO A 143 40.80 -12.20 -2.07
C PRO A 143 41.42 -12.63 -0.72
N ASP A 144 41.71 -11.66 0.13
CA ASP A 144 42.32 -11.84 1.47
C ASP A 144 41.29 -12.05 2.60
N ASN A 145 39.99 -11.85 2.35
CA ASN A 145 38.97 -12.21 3.33
C ASN A 145 39.01 -13.69 3.66
N THR A 146 38.67 -14.04 4.91
CA THR A 146 38.57 -15.43 5.34
C THR A 146 37.23 -16.05 4.94
N LEU A 147 37.16 -17.37 4.84
CA LEU A 147 35.88 -18.08 4.57
C LEU A 147 34.85 -17.81 5.66
N ALA A 148 35.26 -17.69 6.93
CA ALA A 148 34.38 -17.33 8.04
C ALA A 148 33.71 -15.95 7.84
N GLU A 149 34.49 -14.95 7.38
CA GLU A 149 33.94 -13.62 7.07
C GLU A 149 32.92 -13.67 5.92
N VAL A 150 33.25 -14.45 4.87
CA VAL A 150 32.35 -14.63 3.73
C VAL A 150 31.07 -15.36 4.13
N ASP A 151 31.14 -16.39 4.96
CA ASP A 151 29.98 -17.10 5.48
C ASP A 151 29.09 -16.16 6.32
N ALA A 152 29.70 -15.36 7.20
CA ALA A 152 28.98 -14.33 7.96
C ALA A 152 28.29 -13.29 7.06
N MET A 153 28.95 -12.83 5.98
CA MET A 153 28.34 -11.95 4.98
C MET A 153 27.18 -12.65 4.26
N CYS A 154 27.37 -13.90 3.82
CA CYS A 154 26.33 -14.69 3.18
C CYS A 154 25.09 -14.87 4.09
N ALA A 155 25.31 -15.15 5.38
CA ALA A 155 24.24 -15.27 6.38
C ALA A 155 23.52 -13.94 6.60
N ARG A 156 24.28 -12.85 6.82
CA ARG A 156 23.75 -11.51 7.05
C ARG A 156 22.87 -11.03 5.89
N PHE A 157 23.34 -11.19 4.64
CA PHE A 157 22.63 -10.73 3.45
C PHE A 157 21.72 -11.79 2.81
N ARG A 158 21.69 -13.01 3.36
CA ARG A 158 20.91 -14.16 2.86
C ARG A 158 21.21 -14.49 1.39
N ILE A 159 22.47 -14.43 1.03
CA ILE A 159 22.98 -14.72 -0.32
C ILE A 159 23.83 -15.98 -0.33
N SER A 160 23.99 -16.61 -1.48
CA SER A 160 24.68 -17.91 -1.63
C SER A 160 26.06 -17.80 -2.26
N GLY A 161 26.65 -16.63 -2.27
CA GLY A 161 27.99 -16.37 -2.78
C GLY A 161 28.17 -14.95 -3.28
N LEU A 162 29.40 -14.53 -3.39
CA LEU A 162 29.86 -13.16 -3.60
C LEU A 162 30.82 -13.09 -4.78
N PRO A 163 30.76 -12.03 -5.62
CA PRO A 163 31.89 -11.65 -6.47
C PRO A 163 33.09 -11.26 -5.61
N VAL A 164 34.27 -11.64 -6.05
CA VAL A 164 35.55 -11.29 -5.43
C VAL A 164 36.19 -10.18 -6.26
N VAL A 165 36.46 -9.04 -5.63
CA VAL A 165 37.04 -7.88 -6.30
C VAL A 165 38.40 -7.52 -5.74
N GLY A 166 39.28 -7.03 -6.60
CA GLY A 166 40.58 -6.49 -6.22
C GLY A 166 40.49 -5.04 -5.75
N ASP A 167 41.62 -4.40 -5.52
CA ASP A 167 41.75 -3.07 -4.92
C ASP A 167 41.12 -1.95 -5.75
N SER A 168 41.14 -2.07 -7.07
CA SER A 168 40.55 -1.09 -8.01
C SER A 168 39.12 -1.44 -8.44
N GLY A 169 38.49 -2.46 -7.80
CA GLY A 169 37.12 -2.91 -8.09
C GLY A 169 37.01 -3.87 -9.28
N GLU A 170 38.15 -4.32 -9.83
CA GLU A 170 38.18 -5.32 -10.89
C GLU A 170 37.73 -6.69 -10.38
N LEU A 171 36.95 -7.39 -11.22
CA LEU A 171 36.45 -8.73 -10.91
C LEU A 171 37.60 -9.77 -11.02
N VAL A 172 38.02 -10.35 -9.90
CA VAL A 172 39.11 -11.33 -9.84
C VAL A 172 38.66 -12.76 -9.60
N GLY A 173 37.43 -12.94 -9.15
CA GLY A 173 36.87 -14.27 -8.89
C GLY A 173 35.41 -14.23 -8.44
N ILE A 174 34.87 -15.39 -8.14
CA ILE A 174 33.58 -15.57 -7.48
C ILE A 174 33.67 -16.69 -6.45
N ILE A 175 33.10 -16.50 -5.26
CA ILE A 175 32.99 -17.51 -4.23
C ILE A 175 31.54 -17.81 -3.90
N THR A 176 31.18 -19.06 -3.76
CA THR A 176 29.83 -19.51 -3.48
C THR A 176 29.80 -20.53 -2.33
N ASN A 177 28.61 -20.76 -1.75
CA ASN A 177 28.43 -21.81 -0.73
C ASN A 177 28.82 -23.19 -1.25
N ARG A 178 28.84 -23.43 -2.57
CA ARG A 178 29.32 -24.68 -3.17
C ARG A 178 30.83 -24.84 -3.00
N ASP A 179 31.57 -23.76 -3.19
CA ASP A 179 33.03 -23.72 -3.06
C ASP A 179 33.47 -23.92 -1.60
N MET A 180 32.72 -23.32 -0.65
CA MET A 180 33.02 -23.39 0.79
C MET A 180 32.54 -24.67 1.48
N ARG A 181 31.57 -25.40 0.87
CA ARG A 181 30.81 -26.50 1.53
C ARG A 181 31.70 -27.57 2.17
N PHE A 182 32.84 -27.89 1.57
CA PHE A 182 33.69 -28.97 2.01
C PHE A 182 34.99 -28.47 2.67
N GLU A 183 35.15 -27.14 2.82
CA GLU A 183 36.29 -26.57 3.51
C GLU A 183 36.09 -26.61 5.02
N VAL A 184 37.05 -27.28 5.69
CA VAL A 184 37.01 -27.42 7.15
C VAL A 184 37.69 -26.21 7.82
N ASP A 185 38.76 -25.70 7.20
CA ASP A 185 39.52 -24.56 7.71
C ASP A 185 38.89 -23.25 7.25
N GLN A 186 38.09 -22.67 8.12
CA GLN A 186 37.39 -21.41 7.87
C GLN A 186 38.29 -20.16 7.92
N SER A 187 39.55 -20.32 8.33
CA SER A 187 40.56 -19.25 8.34
C SER A 187 41.25 -19.05 6.99
N LYS A 188 41.05 -19.96 6.04
CA LYS A 188 41.62 -19.86 4.70
C LYS A 188 41.19 -18.59 3.99
N PRO A 189 42.09 -17.92 3.25
CA PRO A 189 41.73 -16.79 2.41
C PRO A 189 40.90 -17.24 1.20
N VAL A 190 39.93 -16.39 0.81
CA VAL A 190 39.03 -16.60 -0.35
C VAL A 190 39.83 -16.94 -1.62
N ALA A 191 40.96 -16.30 -1.83
CA ALA A 191 41.82 -16.51 -3.01
C ALA A 191 42.25 -17.99 -3.24
N GLU A 192 42.25 -18.83 -2.20
CA GLU A 192 42.61 -20.24 -2.31
C GLU A 192 41.43 -21.11 -2.78
N VAL A 193 40.19 -20.69 -2.48
CA VAL A 193 38.96 -21.51 -2.64
C VAL A 193 38.06 -21.00 -3.77
N MET A 194 38.09 -19.69 -4.09
CA MET A 194 37.25 -19.07 -5.11
C MET A 194 37.47 -19.65 -6.52
N THR A 195 36.46 -19.58 -7.35
CA THR A 195 36.61 -19.72 -8.80
C THR A 195 37.27 -18.45 -9.33
N LYS A 196 38.49 -18.58 -9.86
CA LYS A 196 39.33 -17.45 -10.33
C LYS A 196 38.92 -17.00 -11.73
N ALA A 197 39.24 -15.75 -12.05
CA ALA A 197 39.14 -15.24 -13.43
C ALA A 197 40.03 -16.07 -14.40
N PRO A 198 39.68 -16.22 -15.69
CA PRO A 198 38.55 -15.55 -16.37
C PRO A 198 37.18 -16.18 -16.07
N LEU A 199 36.23 -15.34 -15.75
CA LEU A 199 34.82 -15.72 -15.50
C LEU A 199 33.96 -15.45 -16.71
N ILE A 200 32.80 -16.14 -16.78
CA ILE A 200 31.72 -15.73 -17.69
C ILE A 200 31.08 -14.47 -17.13
N THR A 201 31.17 -13.39 -17.89
CA THR A 201 30.63 -12.05 -17.54
C THR A 201 29.77 -11.53 -18.67
N ALA A 202 28.99 -10.48 -18.39
CA ALA A 202 28.33 -9.67 -19.41
C ALA A 202 28.70 -8.19 -19.21
N GLN A 203 28.54 -7.40 -20.25
CA GLN A 203 28.75 -5.95 -20.21
C GLN A 203 27.51 -5.24 -19.68
N GLU A 204 27.69 -4.02 -19.17
CA GLU A 204 26.59 -3.12 -18.84
C GLU A 204 25.61 -2.99 -20.01
N GLY A 205 24.30 -2.93 -19.70
CA GLY A 205 23.25 -2.85 -20.70
C GLY A 205 22.85 -4.18 -21.33
N VAL A 206 23.38 -5.32 -20.83
CA VAL A 206 22.94 -6.65 -21.29
C VAL A 206 21.42 -6.81 -21.08
N THR A 207 20.71 -7.29 -22.11
CA THR A 207 19.27 -7.56 -21.99
C THR A 207 19.02 -8.79 -21.12
N ALA A 208 17.82 -8.85 -20.51
CA ALA A 208 17.41 -9.99 -19.69
C ALA A 208 17.51 -11.33 -20.45
N ASP A 209 17.05 -11.36 -21.70
CA ASP A 209 17.11 -12.57 -22.54
C ASP A 209 18.55 -13.00 -22.85
N ALA A 210 19.44 -12.05 -23.14
CA ALA A 210 20.85 -12.34 -23.39
C ALA A 210 21.54 -12.86 -22.12
N ALA A 211 21.27 -12.25 -20.96
CA ALA A 211 21.78 -12.70 -19.66
C ALA A 211 21.29 -14.11 -19.32
N LEU A 212 19.98 -14.39 -19.50
CA LEU A 212 19.42 -15.73 -19.32
C LEU A 212 20.05 -16.75 -20.27
N GLY A 213 20.32 -16.35 -21.52
CA GLY A 213 21.02 -17.16 -22.52
C GLY A 213 22.44 -17.55 -22.06
N LEU A 214 23.18 -16.61 -21.47
CA LEU A 214 24.53 -16.88 -20.90
C LEU A 214 24.45 -17.82 -19.69
N LEU A 215 23.54 -17.56 -18.73
CA LEU A 215 23.34 -18.42 -17.56
C LEU A 215 23.03 -19.87 -17.97
N ARG A 216 22.10 -20.07 -18.93
CA ARG A 216 21.72 -21.40 -19.44
C ARG A 216 22.84 -22.10 -20.21
N ARG A 217 23.51 -21.39 -21.13
CA ARG A 217 24.59 -21.94 -21.97
C ARG A 217 25.76 -22.44 -21.14
N HIS A 218 26.16 -21.64 -20.14
CA HIS A 218 27.31 -21.95 -19.30
C HIS A 218 26.96 -22.69 -18.02
N LYS A 219 25.66 -22.96 -17.76
CA LYS A 219 25.15 -23.65 -16.56
C LYS A 219 25.63 -23.00 -15.25
N ILE A 220 25.71 -21.68 -15.26
CA ILE A 220 26.08 -20.86 -14.09
C ILE A 220 24.84 -20.25 -13.44
N GLU A 221 24.88 -20.06 -12.12
CA GLU A 221 23.77 -19.48 -11.35
C GLU A 221 23.88 -17.97 -11.16
N LYS A 222 25.09 -17.44 -11.37
CA LYS A 222 25.43 -16.03 -11.15
C LYS A 222 26.25 -15.51 -12.33
N LEU A 223 25.84 -14.37 -12.88
CA LEU A 223 26.47 -13.70 -14.01
C LEU A 223 26.93 -12.31 -13.55
N PRO A 224 28.23 -12.12 -13.28
CA PRO A 224 28.76 -10.79 -12.99
C PRO A 224 28.66 -9.87 -14.22
N ILE A 225 28.27 -8.62 -13.99
CA ILE A 225 28.25 -7.58 -14.99
C ILE A 225 29.46 -6.68 -14.76
N VAL A 226 30.15 -6.38 -15.82
CA VAL A 226 31.39 -5.57 -15.75
C VAL A 226 31.36 -4.40 -16.73
N ASP A 227 32.08 -3.34 -16.40
CA ASP A 227 32.32 -2.23 -17.32
C ASP A 227 33.41 -2.57 -18.37
N GLY A 228 33.67 -1.65 -19.30
CA GLY A 228 34.71 -1.81 -20.34
C GLY A 228 36.16 -1.95 -19.79
N ARG A 229 36.35 -1.75 -18.49
CA ARG A 229 37.65 -1.92 -17.80
C ARG A 229 37.71 -3.19 -16.94
N GLY A 230 36.66 -4.03 -16.96
CA GLY A 230 36.54 -5.25 -16.18
C GLY A 230 36.22 -5.04 -14.71
N ARG A 231 35.77 -3.84 -14.30
CA ARG A 231 35.30 -3.58 -12.94
C ARG A 231 33.85 -4.05 -12.79
N LEU A 232 33.58 -4.65 -11.63
CA LEU A 232 32.23 -5.12 -11.31
C LEU A 232 31.25 -3.95 -11.18
N THR A 233 30.16 -4.00 -11.92
CA THR A 233 29.07 -2.99 -11.89
C THR A 233 27.73 -3.61 -11.54
N GLY A 234 27.61 -4.95 -11.55
CA GLY A 234 26.37 -5.62 -11.21
C GLY A 234 26.49 -7.14 -11.13
N LEU A 235 25.41 -7.77 -10.70
CA LEU A 235 25.26 -9.21 -10.62
C LEU A 235 23.85 -9.62 -11.00
N ILE A 236 23.70 -10.54 -11.94
CA ILE A 236 22.42 -11.17 -12.29
C ILE A 236 22.44 -12.64 -11.85
N THR A 237 21.35 -13.14 -11.29
CA THR A 237 21.24 -14.53 -10.87
C THR A 237 20.05 -15.26 -11.50
N VAL A 238 20.13 -16.59 -11.61
CA VAL A 238 19.00 -17.42 -12.08
C VAL A 238 17.77 -17.21 -11.20
N LYS A 239 17.96 -16.96 -9.90
CA LYS A 239 16.85 -16.72 -8.97
C LYS A 239 16.01 -15.49 -9.34
N ASP A 240 16.61 -14.46 -9.95
CA ASP A 240 15.91 -13.25 -10.34
C ASP A 240 14.93 -13.52 -11.50
N PHE A 241 15.33 -14.37 -12.44
CA PHE A 241 14.44 -14.83 -13.54
C PHE A 241 13.29 -15.71 -13.02
N VAL A 242 13.60 -16.68 -12.14
CA VAL A 242 12.57 -17.54 -11.53
C VAL A 242 11.53 -16.72 -10.77
N LYS A 243 11.96 -15.72 -10.01
CA LYS A 243 11.04 -14.82 -9.29
C LYS A 243 10.16 -14.00 -10.24
N THR A 244 10.72 -13.53 -11.36
CA THR A 244 9.96 -12.79 -12.37
C THR A 244 8.87 -13.67 -13.01
N GLU A 245 9.18 -14.92 -13.32
CA GLU A 245 8.20 -15.90 -13.83
C GLU A 245 7.13 -16.25 -12.79
N GLN A 246 7.51 -16.37 -11.52
CA GLN A 246 6.58 -16.68 -10.42
C GLN A 246 5.65 -15.50 -10.06
N HIS A 247 6.12 -14.26 -10.27
CA HIS A 247 5.40 -13.04 -9.89
C HIS A 247 5.25 -12.06 -11.07
N PRO A 248 4.51 -12.44 -12.13
CA PRO A 248 4.40 -11.62 -13.35
C PRO A 248 3.68 -10.28 -13.12
N ASN A 249 2.90 -10.18 -12.04
CA ASN A 249 2.19 -8.97 -11.66
C ASN A 249 2.98 -8.08 -10.67
N ALA A 250 4.19 -8.48 -10.28
CA ALA A 250 4.95 -7.74 -9.29
C ALA A 250 5.10 -6.25 -9.66
N THR A 251 4.87 -5.39 -8.69
CA THR A 251 5.03 -3.94 -8.83
C THR A 251 6.48 -3.58 -8.60
N LYS A 252 7.14 -3.07 -9.64
CA LYS A 252 8.59 -2.82 -9.67
C LYS A 252 8.91 -1.42 -10.14
N ASP A 253 10.06 -0.90 -9.68
CA ASP A 253 10.65 0.33 -10.20
C ASP A 253 11.38 0.08 -11.54
N SER A 254 12.00 1.14 -12.10
CA SER A 254 12.77 1.07 -13.35
C SER A 254 13.96 0.11 -13.29
N ASP A 255 14.50 -0.14 -12.09
CA ASP A 255 15.63 -1.04 -11.87
C ASP A 255 15.20 -2.50 -11.62
N GLY A 256 13.90 -2.78 -11.73
CA GLY A 256 13.31 -4.11 -11.51
C GLY A 256 13.19 -4.50 -10.03
N ARG A 257 13.38 -3.56 -9.09
CA ARG A 257 13.23 -3.79 -7.65
C ARG A 257 11.79 -3.57 -7.22
N LEU A 258 11.33 -4.32 -6.21
CA LEU A 258 9.97 -4.16 -5.69
C LEU A 258 9.73 -2.74 -5.16
N LEU A 259 8.53 -2.20 -5.43
CA LEU A 259 8.10 -0.92 -4.88
C LEU A 259 7.74 -1.06 -3.40
N VAL A 260 8.09 -0.05 -2.62
CA VAL A 260 7.78 0.03 -1.18
C VAL A 260 7.47 1.44 -0.75
N GLY A 261 6.41 1.59 0.04
CA GLY A 261 6.10 2.82 0.75
C GLY A 261 6.59 2.77 2.20
N ALA A 262 6.82 3.93 2.79
CA ALA A 262 7.17 4.05 4.19
C ALA A 262 6.45 5.24 4.85
N ALA A 263 5.88 5.01 6.03
CA ALA A 263 5.19 6.05 6.79
C ALA A 263 6.19 6.94 7.53
N VAL A 264 5.88 8.23 7.53
CA VAL A 264 6.56 9.26 8.31
C VAL A 264 5.54 10.09 9.09
N GLY A 265 5.99 10.81 10.11
CA GLY A 265 5.17 11.74 10.88
C GLY A 265 5.37 13.18 10.44
N VAL A 266 5.32 14.09 11.41
CA VAL A 266 5.56 15.53 11.27
C VAL A 266 6.66 15.99 12.25
N GLY A 267 7.29 17.13 11.98
CA GLY A 267 8.36 17.69 12.79
C GLY A 267 9.77 17.24 12.39
N ASP A 268 10.77 17.69 13.14
CA ASP A 268 12.19 17.55 12.76
C ASP A 268 12.66 16.08 12.79
N ASP A 269 12.26 15.29 13.77
CA ASP A 269 12.59 13.87 13.83
C ASP A 269 11.99 13.11 12.63
N ALA A 270 10.78 13.48 12.22
CA ALA A 270 10.12 12.91 11.05
C ALA A 270 10.79 13.33 9.74
N TRP A 271 11.35 14.55 9.70
CA TRP A 271 12.16 15.00 8.56
C TRP A 271 13.41 14.14 8.37
N VAL A 272 14.19 13.94 9.45
CA VAL A 272 15.39 13.08 9.41
C VAL A 272 15.01 11.65 8.97
N ARG A 273 13.91 11.12 9.50
CA ARG A 273 13.38 9.81 9.10
C ARG A 273 13.06 9.77 7.62
N ALA A 274 12.37 10.77 7.10
CA ALA A 274 11.98 10.82 5.69
C ALA A 274 13.19 10.81 4.75
N MET A 275 14.23 11.60 5.06
CA MET A 275 15.48 11.63 4.28
C MET A 275 16.19 10.28 4.32
N THR A 276 16.33 9.69 5.50
CA THR A 276 16.94 8.36 5.65
C THR A 276 16.20 7.29 4.86
N LEU A 277 14.85 7.33 4.82
CA LEU A 277 14.04 6.38 4.07
C LEU A 277 14.13 6.60 2.56
N ALA A 278 14.19 7.85 2.10
CA ALA A 278 14.40 8.19 0.70
C ALA A 278 15.78 7.69 0.22
N ASP A 279 16.82 7.87 1.02
CA ASP A 279 18.18 7.39 0.72
C ASP A 279 18.28 5.86 0.78
N ALA A 280 17.47 5.18 1.61
CA ALA A 280 17.34 3.72 1.62
C ALA A 280 16.57 3.17 0.40
N GLY A 281 15.98 4.05 -0.42
CA GLY A 281 15.29 3.71 -1.66
C GLY A 281 13.77 3.50 -1.54
N ALA A 282 13.11 4.11 -0.55
CA ALA A 282 11.64 4.14 -0.52
C ALA A 282 11.08 4.86 -1.76
N ASP A 283 10.05 4.29 -2.38
CA ASP A 283 9.41 4.87 -3.58
C ASP A 283 8.32 5.86 -3.22
N VAL A 284 7.70 5.67 -2.06
CA VAL A 284 6.59 6.51 -1.56
C VAL A 284 6.82 6.83 -0.09
N LEU A 285 6.79 8.11 0.26
CA LEU A 285 6.70 8.57 1.64
C LEU A 285 5.25 8.93 1.95
N VAL A 286 4.70 8.33 3.01
CA VAL A 286 3.33 8.60 3.46
C VAL A 286 3.39 9.42 4.74
N VAL A 287 3.01 10.70 4.65
CA VAL A 287 2.80 11.55 5.83
C VAL A 287 1.51 11.11 6.49
N ASP A 288 1.63 10.22 7.49
CA ASP A 288 0.54 9.44 8.07
C ASP A 288 0.11 9.98 9.43
N THR A 289 -1.02 10.69 9.45
CA THR A 289 -1.61 11.31 10.64
C THR A 289 -3.10 10.99 10.76
N ALA A 290 -3.65 11.15 11.97
CA ALA A 290 -5.09 10.96 12.19
C ALA A 290 -5.92 12.06 11.52
N HIS A 291 -5.35 13.29 11.39
CA HIS A 291 -6.01 14.45 10.80
C HIS A 291 -5.00 15.32 10.03
N ALA A 292 -5.04 15.22 8.70
CA ALA A 292 -4.06 15.90 7.85
C ALA A 292 -4.45 17.34 7.47
N HIS A 293 -5.66 17.80 7.76
CA HIS A 293 -6.02 19.22 7.61
C HIS A 293 -5.45 20.05 8.77
N ASN A 294 -4.16 19.89 8.99
CA ASN A 294 -3.37 20.53 10.03
C ASN A 294 -2.14 21.16 9.38
N ARG A 295 -1.80 22.40 9.78
CA ARG A 295 -0.72 23.16 9.18
C ARG A 295 0.63 22.42 9.21
N LEU A 296 0.95 21.73 10.31
CA LEU A 296 2.20 20.96 10.42
C LEU A 296 2.28 19.84 9.39
N VAL A 297 1.15 19.22 9.06
CA VAL A 297 1.08 18.16 8.03
C VAL A 297 1.24 18.74 6.63
N LEU A 298 0.53 19.84 6.34
CA LEU A 298 0.61 20.51 5.04
C LEU A 298 2.01 21.06 4.78
N ASP A 299 2.64 21.70 5.79
CA ASP A 299 4.01 22.18 5.72
C ASP A 299 5.01 21.03 5.49
N MET A 300 4.80 19.88 6.15
CA MET A 300 5.64 18.69 5.98
C MET A 300 5.53 18.13 4.56
N VAL A 301 4.32 17.99 4.01
CA VAL A 301 4.09 17.55 2.63
C VAL A 301 4.80 18.49 1.65
N GLY A 302 4.63 19.81 1.80
CA GLY A 302 5.27 20.80 0.95
C GLY A 302 6.80 20.76 0.99
N LYS A 303 7.37 20.64 2.20
CA LYS A 303 8.83 20.49 2.38
C LYS A 303 9.37 19.22 1.74
N LEU A 304 8.71 18.08 1.94
CA LEU A 304 9.12 16.82 1.33
C LEU A 304 9.07 16.89 -0.18
N LYS A 305 8.01 17.47 -0.76
CA LYS A 305 7.94 17.65 -2.22
C LYS A 305 9.06 18.52 -2.78
N ALA A 306 9.43 19.59 -2.07
CA ALA A 306 10.52 20.46 -2.48
C ALA A 306 11.90 19.77 -2.42
N GLU A 307 12.14 18.90 -1.43
CA GLU A 307 13.44 18.27 -1.19
C GLU A 307 13.64 16.98 -1.96
N VAL A 308 12.68 16.03 -1.85
CA VAL A 308 12.82 14.75 -2.56
C VAL A 308 12.42 14.84 -4.03
N GLY A 309 11.71 15.92 -4.41
CA GLY A 309 11.39 16.26 -5.78
C GLY A 309 10.79 15.10 -6.57
N ASP A 310 11.50 14.69 -7.62
CA ASP A 310 11.06 13.62 -8.51
C ASP A 310 11.54 12.23 -8.11
N ARG A 311 12.34 12.10 -7.04
CA ARG A 311 12.90 10.80 -6.60
C ARG A 311 11.89 9.93 -5.88
N VAL A 312 11.01 10.56 -5.06
CA VAL A 312 10.07 9.85 -4.18
C VAL A 312 8.70 10.53 -4.26
N GLU A 313 7.65 9.74 -4.39
CA GLU A 313 6.28 10.25 -4.37
C GLU A 313 5.81 10.50 -2.92
N VAL A 314 5.05 11.58 -2.69
CA VAL A 314 4.60 11.99 -1.35
C VAL A 314 3.08 11.87 -1.24
N VAL A 315 2.61 11.06 -0.30
CA VAL A 315 1.20 10.88 0.03
C VAL A 315 0.89 11.60 1.34
N GLY A 316 -0.16 12.40 1.37
CA GLY A 316 -0.66 13.04 2.60
C GLY A 316 -1.96 12.40 3.09
N GLY A 317 -2.15 12.29 4.40
CA GLY A 317 -3.39 11.77 5.00
C GLY A 317 -3.37 11.73 6.53
N ASN A 318 -4.55 11.49 7.15
CA ASN A 318 -5.83 11.21 6.54
C ASN A 318 -6.73 12.47 6.53
N VAL A 319 -7.58 12.54 5.53
CA VAL A 319 -8.60 13.57 5.39
C VAL A 319 -9.99 12.94 5.21
N ALA A 320 -11.05 13.75 5.37
CA ALA A 320 -12.43 13.29 5.18
C ALA A 320 -13.33 14.36 4.54
N THR A 321 -12.79 15.53 4.20
CA THR A 321 -13.55 16.66 3.64
C THR A 321 -12.90 17.19 2.38
N ARG A 322 -13.71 17.83 1.54
CA ARG A 322 -13.28 18.47 0.29
C ARG A 322 -12.17 19.52 0.52
N SER A 323 -12.34 20.38 1.53
CA SER A 323 -11.37 21.43 1.86
C SER A 323 -10.02 20.85 2.33
N ALA A 324 -10.06 19.77 3.11
CA ALA A 324 -8.84 19.09 3.55
C ALA A 324 -8.09 18.43 2.38
N ALA A 325 -8.83 17.81 1.45
CA ALA A 325 -8.25 17.25 0.25
C ALA A 325 -7.64 18.34 -0.64
N ALA A 326 -8.32 19.49 -0.81
CA ALA A 326 -7.80 20.64 -1.55
C ALA A 326 -6.49 21.15 -0.95
N ALA A 327 -6.42 21.30 0.37
CA ALA A 327 -5.20 21.75 1.05
C ALA A 327 -4.00 20.81 0.84
N LEU A 328 -4.21 19.49 0.82
CA LEU A 328 -3.14 18.54 0.49
C LEU A 328 -2.70 18.60 -0.97
N VAL A 329 -3.64 18.81 -1.90
CA VAL A 329 -3.34 19.03 -3.33
C VAL A 329 -2.51 20.29 -3.50
N GLU A 330 -2.88 21.40 -2.85
CA GLU A 330 -2.15 22.67 -2.87
C GLU A 330 -0.75 22.53 -2.24
N ALA A 331 -0.61 21.72 -1.20
CA ALA A 331 0.69 21.39 -0.60
C ALA A 331 1.57 20.52 -1.51
N GLY A 332 1.07 20.04 -2.65
CA GLY A 332 1.83 19.29 -3.64
C GLY A 332 1.81 17.76 -3.47
N ALA A 333 0.87 17.20 -2.71
CA ALA A 333 0.73 15.75 -2.55
C ALA A 333 0.57 15.04 -3.91
N ASP A 334 1.19 13.87 -4.05
CA ASP A 334 1.07 13.00 -5.23
C ASP A 334 -0.09 12.02 -5.14
N ALA A 335 -0.61 11.79 -3.94
CA ALA A 335 -1.89 11.15 -3.66
C ALA A 335 -2.44 11.62 -2.32
N VAL A 336 -3.76 11.51 -2.15
CA VAL A 336 -4.47 11.88 -0.93
C VAL A 336 -5.09 10.65 -0.29
N LYS A 337 -4.76 10.39 0.99
CA LYS A 337 -5.30 9.27 1.74
C LYS A 337 -6.51 9.71 2.58
N VAL A 338 -7.63 9.00 2.39
CA VAL A 338 -8.96 9.38 2.89
C VAL A 338 -9.48 8.37 3.91
N GLY A 339 -9.86 8.87 5.09
CA GLY A 339 -10.48 8.06 6.14
C GLY A 339 -10.19 8.60 7.54
N VAL A 340 -11.19 9.16 8.20
CA VAL A 340 -11.12 9.62 9.59
C VAL A 340 -12.09 8.78 10.42
N GLY A 341 -11.54 7.85 11.22
CA GLY A 341 -12.29 6.99 12.11
C GLY A 341 -13.00 5.77 11.53
N PRO A 342 -12.82 5.33 10.25
CA PRO A 342 -13.53 4.16 9.73
C PRO A 342 -12.87 2.82 10.09
N GLY A 343 -11.64 2.81 10.58
CA GLY A 343 -10.89 1.58 10.88
C GLY A 343 -11.58 0.71 11.94
N SER A 344 -11.50 -0.62 11.77
CA SER A 344 -12.15 -1.59 12.69
C SER A 344 -11.63 -1.55 14.13
N ILE A 345 -10.45 -0.97 14.34
CA ILE A 345 -9.79 -0.82 15.66
C ILE A 345 -9.77 0.65 16.10
N CYS A 346 -10.33 1.56 15.31
CA CYS A 346 -10.32 2.99 15.58
C CYS A 346 -11.50 3.37 16.48
N THR A 347 -11.23 4.15 17.52
CA THR A 347 -12.25 4.69 18.42
C THR A 347 -12.37 6.21 18.35
N THR A 348 -11.71 6.87 17.39
CA THR A 348 -11.76 8.35 17.22
C THR A 348 -13.20 8.87 17.18
N ARG A 349 -14.10 8.20 16.45
CA ARG A 349 -15.52 8.62 16.35
C ARG A 349 -16.26 8.50 17.67
N VAL A 350 -15.85 7.59 18.56
CA VAL A 350 -16.47 7.38 19.87
C VAL A 350 -15.84 8.28 20.93
N VAL A 351 -14.53 8.39 20.91
CA VAL A 351 -13.75 9.14 21.92
C VAL A 351 -13.78 10.65 21.65
N ALA A 352 -13.54 11.05 20.41
CA ALA A 352 -13.48 12.45 20.02
C ALA A 352 -14.79 12.97 19.38
N GLY A 353 -15.70 12.08 18.98
CA GLY A 353 -16.94 12.44 18.27
C GLY A 353 -16.70 12.93 16.83
N VAL A 354 -15.50 12.71 16.26
CA VAL A 354 -15.07 13.25 14.97
C VAL A 354 -14.91 12.14 13.94
N GLY A 355 -15.37 12.37 12.71
CA GLY A 355 -15.22 11.46 11.59
C GLY A 355 -16.24 11.73 10.50
N ALA A 356 -16.11 11.02 9.37
CA ALA A 356 -17.09 11.03 8.28
C ALA A 356 -17.31 9.61 7.77
N PRO A 357 -18.54 9.25 7.37
CA PRO A 357 -18.81 7.98 6.68
C PRO A 357 -17.98 7.87 5.40
N GLN A 358 -17.47 6.67 5.12
CA GLN A 358 -16.33 6.52 4.22
C GLN A 358 -16.66 6.77 2.74
N ILE A 359 -17.83 6.35 2.26
CA ILE A 359 -18.27 6.64 0.87
C ILE A 359 -18.35 8.16 0.67
N THR A 360 -18.97 8.88 1.61
CA THR A 360 -19.06 10.34 1.57
C THR A 360 -17.67 10.99 1.57
N ALA A 361 -16.79 10.56 2.45
CA ALA A 361 -15.43 11.10 2.54
C ALA A 361 -14.64 10.92 1.22
N ILE A 362 -14.80 9.75 0.57
CA ILE A 362 -14.16 9.46 -0.72
C ILE A 362 -14.73 10.41 -1.80
N LEU A 363 -16.05 10.51 -1.93
CA LEU A 363 -16.71 11.37 -2.92
C LEU A 363 -16.30 12.84 -2.76
N GLU A 364 -16.22 13.35 -1.53
CA GLU A 364 -15.79 14.71 -1.23
C GLU A 364 -14.33 14.96 -1.64
N ALA A 365 -13.43 14.02 -1.36
CA ALA A 365 -12.03 14.14 -1.75
C ALA A 365 -11.84 14.04 -3.28
N VAL A 366 -12.51 13.09 -3.93
CA VAL A 366 -12.45 12.86 -5.38
C VAL A 366 -12.92 14.08 -6.17
N ALA A 367 -13.93 14.81 -5.68
CA ALA A 367 -14.44 16.01 -6.33
C ALA A 367 -13.36 17.11 -6.56
N VAL A 368 -12.30 17.11 -5.75
CA VAL A 368 -11.15 18.03 -5.90
C VAL A 368 -9.96 17.32 -6.53
N CYS A 369 -9.58 16.17 -5.98
CA CYS A 369 -8.40 15.44 -6.40
C CYS A 369 -8.47 15.02 -7.86
N GLY A 370 -9.65 14.60 -8.35
CA GLY A 370 -9.86 14.21 -9.74
C GLY A 370 -9.57 15.34 -10.73
N ARG A 371 -9.97 16.58 -10.41
CA ARG A 371 -9.67 17.76 -11.25
C ARG A 371 -8.19 18.10 -11.28
N ALA A 372 -7.46 17.79 -10.23
CA ALA A 372 -6.03 18.03 -10.10
C ALA A 372 -5.17 16.86 -10.62
N GLY A 373 -5.78 15.77 -11.08
CA GLY A 373 -5.06 14.55 -11.47
C GLY A 373 -4.33 13.87 -10.31
N VAL A 374 -4.81 14.05 -9.06
CA VAL A 374 -4.23 13.47 -7.85
C VAL A 374 -5.05 12.25 -7.43
N PRO A 375 -4.46 11.03 -7.41
CA PRO A 375 -5.16 9.82 -6.98
C PRO A 375 -5.62 9.87 -5.52
N VAL A 376 -6.73 9.18 -5.23
CA VAL A 376 -7.29 9.03 -3.89
C VAL A 376 -7.10 7.60 -3.40
N ILE A 377 -6.61 7.44 -2.17
CA ILE A 377 -6.44 6.17 -1.48
C ILE A 377 -7.55 6.06 -0.43
N ALA A 378 -8.46 5.10 -0.58
CA ALA A 378 -9.50 4.83 0.42
C ALA A 378 -8.92 4.00 1.57
N ASP A 379 -8.81 4.58 2.77
CA ASP A 379 -8.17 3.97 3.93
C ASP A 379 -9.18 3.70 5.05
N GLY A 380 -9.43 2.42 5.33
CA GLY A 380 -10.23 1.94 6.44
C GLY A 380 -11.72 1.70 6.13
N GLY A 381 -12.38 0.95 7.01
CA GLY A 381 -13.79 0.59 6.92
C GLY A 381 -14.12 -0.59 5.99
N LEU A 382 -13.15 -1.07 5.24
CA LEU A 382 -13.29 -2.16 4.27
C LEU A 382 -13.32 -3.51 4.96
N GLN A 383 -14.37 -4.29 4.76
CA GLN A 383 -14.60 -5.58 5.41
C GLN A 383 -14.64 -6.75 4.43
N TYR A 384 -15.09 -6.49 3.20
CA TYR A 384 -15.27 -7.46 2.13
C TYR A 384 -14.72 -6.93 0.80
N SER A 385 -14.54 -7.81 -0.18
CA SER A 385 -14.16 -7.41 -1.53
C SER A 385 -15.17 -6.47 -2.20
N GLY A 386 -16.46 -6.60 -1.86
CA GLY A 386 -17.51 -5.70 -2.32
C GLY A 386 -17.29 -4.24 -1.85
N ASP A 387 -16.74 -4.03 -0.65
CA ASP A 387 -16.44 -2.69 -0.16
C ASP A 387 -15.27 -2.05 -0.92
N ILE A 388 -14.30 -2.87 -1.34
CA ILE A 388 -13.21 -2.43 -2.23
C ILE A 388 -13.81 -1.95 -3.56
N ALA A 389 -14.72 -2.72 -4.16
CA ALA A 389 -15.39 -2.32 -5.40
C ALA A 389 -16.18 -1.02 -5.21
N LYS A 390 -16.91 -0.87 -4.11
CA LYS A 390 -17.65 0.36 -3.78
C LYS A 390 -16.71 1.56 -3.57
N ALA A 391 -15.56 1.37 -2.89
CA ALA A 391 -14.58 2.44 -2.69
C ALA A 391 -14.00 2.94 -4.01
N LEU A 392 -13.64 2.01 -4.92
CA LEU A 392 -13.13 2.34 -6.24
C LEU A 392 -14.21 2.98 -7.11
N ALA A 393 -15.44 2.47 -7.10
CA ALA A 393 -16.58 3.08 -7.81
C ALA A 393 -16.91 4.48 -7.30
N ALA A 394 -16.67 4.77 -6.00
CA ALA A 394 -16.82 6.14 -5.46
C ALA A 394 -15.70 7.08 -5.93
N GLY A 395 -14.75 6.61 -6.75
CA GLY A 395 -13.70 7.40 -7.36
C GLY A 395 -12.31 7.24 -6.71
N ALA A 396 -12.17 6.43 -5.66
CA ALA A 396 -10.83 6.09 -5.17
C ALA A 396 -10.06 5.33 -6.25
N SER A 397 -8.75 5.56 -6.30
CA SER A 397 -7.86 4.85 -7.22
C SER A 397 -7.32 3.55 -6.61
N THR A 398 -7.11 3.53 -5.29
CA THR A 398 -6.64 2.37 -4.55
C THR A 398 -7.30 2.26 -3.19
N ALA A 399 -7.26 1.07 -2.59
CA ALA A 399 -7.77 0.77 -1.26
C ALA A 399 -6.64 0.34 -0.32
N MET A 400 -6.53 1.00 0.84
CA MET A 400 -5.59 0.62 1.89
C MET A 400 -6.27 -0.28 2.92
N LEU A 401 -5.64 -1.43 3.21
CA LEU A 401 -6.20 -2.52 3.97
C LEU A 401 -5.42 -2.77 5.27
N GLY A 402 -6.11 -2.76 6.41
CA GLY A 402 -5.59 -3.14 7.73
C GLY A 402 -6.08 -4.53 8.16
N SER A 403 -7.29 -4.61 8.71
CA SER A 403 -7.87 -5.83 9.30
C SER A 403 -7.95 -7.01 8.33
N LEU A 404 -8.22 -6.75 7.05
CA LEU A 404 -8.29 -7.79 6.02
C LEU A 404 -6.96 -8.51 5.82
N LEU A 405 -5.83 -7.84 6.10
CA LEU A 405 -4.48 -8.37 5.91
C LEU A 405 -3.80 -8.75 7.22
N ALA A 406 -4.24 -8.21 8.37
CA ALA A 406 -3.62 -8.45 9.68
C ALA A 406 -3.57 -9.94 10.08
N GLY A 407 -4.53 -10.75 9.60
CA GLY A 407 -4.60 -12.20 9.86
C GLY A 407 -3.73 -13.06 8.93
N THR A 408 -2.98 -12.48 7.99
CA THR A 408 -2.17 -13.27 7.04
C THR A 408 -0.85 -13.75 7.65
N ALA A 409 -0.24 -14.76 7.03
CA ALA A 409 1.04 -15.33 7.47
C ALA A 409 2.19 -14.30 7.43
N GLU A 410 2.13 -13.35 6.48
CA GLU A 410 3.14 -12.32 6.25
C GLU A 410 3.03 -11.12 7.19
N ALA A 411 1.86 -10.91 7.83
CA ALA A 411 1.69 -9.86 8.84
C ALA A 411 2.62 -10.11 10.04
N PRO A 412 3.11 -9.05 10.72
CA PRO A 412 3.92 -9.19 11.94
C PRO A 412 3.18 -9.93 13.07
N GLY A 413 3.95 -10.40 14.03
CA GLY A 413 3.44 -11.09 15.21
C GLY A 413 3.29 -12.61 15.03
N GLU A 414 3.13 -13.27 16.16
CA GLU A 414 3.03 -14.73 16.27
C GLU A 414 1.58 -15.21 16.15
N LEU A 415 1.42 -16.50 15.87
CA LEU A 415 0.13 -17.16 15.90
C LEU A 415 -0.32 -17.38 17.37
N ILE A 416 -1.55 -17.00 17.65
CA ILE A 416 -2.20 -17.14 18.94
C ILE A 416 -3.25 -18.25 18.81
N PHE A 417 -3.20 -19.24 19.69
CA PHE A 417 -4.14 -20.34 19.71
C PHE A 417 -5.19 -20.12 20.83
N VAL A 418 -6.45 -20.06 20.44
CA VAL A 418 -7.57 -19.91 21.39
C VAL A 418 -8.70 -20.84 20.99
N ASN A 419 -9.11 -21.73 21.90
CA ASN A 419 -10.19 -22.69 21.68
C ASN A 419 -10.05 -23.48 20.36
N GLY A 420 -8.82 -23.93 20.04
CA GLY A 420 -8.52 -24.71 18.82
C GLY A 420 -8.48 -23.90 17.53
N LYS A 421 -8.69 -22.58 17.57
CA LYS A 421 -8.60 -21.68 16.41
C LYS A 421 -7.35 -20.84 16.47
N GLN A 422 -6.84 -20.50 15.28
CA GLN A 422 -5.64 -19.68 15.11
C GLN A 422 -6.02 -18.20 14.90
N TYR A 423 -5.29 -17.31 15.55
CA TYR A 423 -5.47 -15.86 15.48
C TYR A 423 -4.11 -15.17 15.35
N LYS A 424 -4.13 -13.90 14.94
CA LYS A 424 -3.01 -12.95 15.05
C LYS A 424 -3.45 -11.72 15.86
N SER A 425 -2.52 -11.12 16.57
CA SER A 425 -2.76 -9.84 17.24
C SER A 425 -3.00 -8.76 16.20
N TYR A 426 -3.92 -7.85 16.51
CA TYR A 426 -4.21 -6.69 15.68
C TYR A 426 -4.56 -5.51 16.57
N ARG A 427 -3.93 -4.34 16.33
CA ARG A 427 -4.16 -3.15 17.14
C ARG A 427 -4.15 -1.86 16.32
N GLY A 428 -4.87 -0.86 16.84
CA GLY A 428 -4.82 0.49 16.32
C GLY A 428 -3.51 1.20 16.68
N MET A 429 -3.01 2.05 15.80
CA MET A 429 -1.82 2.86 16.08
C MET A 429 -2.06 3.89 17.20
N GLY A 430 -3.33 4.22 17.50
CA GLY A 430 -3.75 5.01 18.65
C GLY A 430 -4.12 4.18 19.89
N SER A 431 -3.85 2.88 19.92
CA SER A 431 -4.03 2.05 21.11
C SER A 431 -2.95 2.33 22.15
N LEU A 432 -3.24 2.03 23.41
CA LEU A 432 -2.30 2.27 24.51
C LEU A 432 -0.97 1.56 24.27
N GLY A 433 -0.98 0.27 23.92
CA GLY A 433 0.23 -0.48 23.66
C GLY A 433 1.01 -0.03 22.42
N ALA A 434 0.34 0.54 21.41
CA ALA A 434 1.06 1.15 20.27
C ALA A 434 1.73 2.46 20.68
N MET A 435 1.09 3.26 21.55
CA MET A 435 1.61 4.53 22.05
C MET A 435 2.69 4.37 23.14
N GLN A 436 2.75 3.23 23.83
CA GLN A 436 3.81 2.93 24.80
C GLN A 436 5.14 2.51 24.13
N GLY A 437 5.10 2.13 22.86
CA GLY A 437 6.29 1.71 22.11
C GLY A 437 6.67 0.24 22.32
N ARG A 438 7.76 -0.18 21.67
CA ARG A 438 8.37 -1.51 21.83
C ARG A 438 9.67 -1.37 22.64
N GLY A 439 9.70 -1.85 23.88
CA GLY A 439 10.89 -1.85 24.75
C GLY A 439 11.24 -0.48 25.33
N GLU A 440 12.54 -0.23 25.62
CA GLU A 440 13.04 1.02 26.22
C GLU A 440 13.03 2.23 25.28
N GLY A 441 12.43 2.14 24.09
CA GLY A 441 12.45 3.16 23.05
C GLY A 441 11.29 4.14 23.12
N LYS A 442 11.48 5.33 22.50
CA LYS A 442 10.42 6.30 22.25
C LYS A 442 9.29 5.66 21.43
N SER A 443 8.03 5.92 21.78
CA SER A 443 6.90 5.62 20.90
C SER A 443 6.84 6.63 19.77
N TYR A 444 6.89 6.16 18.56
CA TYR A 444 6.70 6.96 17.34
C TYR A 444 5.25 7.02 16.88
N SER A 445 4.32 6.52 17.70
CA SER A 445 2.89 6.50 17.40
C SER A 445 2.12 7.67 18.02
N LYS A 446 2.66 8.30 19.08
CA LYS A 446 2.02 9.41 19.79
C LYS A 446 1.78 10.64 18.90
N ASP A 447 2.75 11.00 18.07
CA ASP A 447 2.67 12.17 17.17
C ASP A 447 1.60 12.03 16.08
N ARG A 448 1.16 10.81 15.75
CA ARG A 448 0.03 10.56 14.84
C ARG A 448 -1.25 11.24 15.33
N TYR A 449 -1.42 11.32 16.65
CA TYR A 449 -2.58 11.89 17.34
C TYR A 449 -2.25 13.23 18.00
N PHE A 450 -1.11 13.84 17.66
CA PHE A 450 -0.63 15.09 18.26
C PHE A 450 -0.54 15.05 19.80
N ALA A 451 -0.33 13.86 20.37
CA ALA A 451 -0.13 13.69 21.79
C ALA A 451 1.26 14.19 22.22
N ASP A 452 1.32 14.93 23.31
CA ASP A 452 2.58 15.43 23.88
C ASP A 452 3.44 14.26 24.41
N ASP A 453 4.70 14.19 24.01
CA ASP A 453 5.66 13.20 24.49
C ASP A 453 5.91 13.29 26.01
N ALA A 454 5.68 14.45 26.61
CA ALA A 454 5.83 14.70 28.05
C ALA A 454 4.66 14.15 28.90
N LEU A 455 3.56 13.68 28.29
CA LEU A 455 2.45 13.11 29.02
C LEU A 455 2.82 11.75 29.61
N SER A 456 2.62 11.59 30.92
CA SER A 456 2.70 10.29 31.60
C SER A 456 1.64 9.31 31.03
N GLU A 457 1.92 8.01 31.06
CA GLU A 457 1.08 6.97 30.46
C GLU A 457 -0.39 7.01 30.92
N ASP A 458 -0.61 7.35 32.18
CA ASP A 458 -1.94 7.50 32.80
C ASP A 458 -2.76 8.68 32.27
N LYS A 459 -2.13 9.60 31.52
CA LYS A 459 -2.79 10.75 30.89
C LYS A 459 -3.01 10.60 29.40
N LEU A 460 -2.57 9.49 28.79
CA LEU A 460 -2.84 9.22 27.38
C LEU A 460 -4.33 8.94 27.17
N VAL A 461 -4.90 9.51 26.10
CA VAL A 461 -6.26 9.23 25.66
C VAL A 461 -6.19 8.37 24.39
N PRO A 462 -6.37 7.04 24.48
CA PRO A 462 -6.26 6.17 23.31
C PRO A 462 -7.45 6.35 22.37
N GLU A 463 -7.15 6.42 21.09
CA GLU A 463 -8.14 6.44 19.98
C GLU A 463 -8.10 5.15 19.16
N GLY A 464 -7.76 4.04 19.80
CA GLY A 464 -7.72 2.70 19.20
C GLY A 464 -7.75 1.61 20.25
N ILE A 465 -8.20 0.44 19.81
CA ILE A 465 -8.25 -0.77 20.64
C ILE A 465 -7.22 -1.80 20.20
N GLU A 466 -6.99 -2.77 21.05
CA GLU A 466 -6.17 -3.96 20.79
C GLU A 466 -7.04 -5.20 20.82
N GLY A 467 -6.75 -6.15 19.95
CA GLY A 467 -7.51 -7.38 19.86
C GLY A 467 -6.78 -8.41 18.99
N ARG A 468 -7.55 -9.32 18.43
CA ARG A 468 -7.05 -10.37 17.55
C ARG A 468 -7.99 -10.58 16.37
N VAL A 469 -7.42 -10.98 15.24
CA VAL A 469 -8.15 -11.36 14.02
C VAL A 469 -7.91 -12.83 13.70
N PRO A 470 -8.87 -13.54 13.08
CA PRO A 470 -8.66 -14.90 12.63
C PRO A 470 -7.46 -15.01 11.68
N PHE A 471 -6.67 -16.08 11.82
CA PHE A 471 -5.61 -16.40 10.87
C PHE A 471 -6.21 -16.82 9.54
N ARG A 472 -5.67 -16.26 8.43
CA ARG A 472 -6.20 -16.42 7.08
C ARG A 472 -5.25 -17.13 6.12
N GLY A 473 -4.12 -17.64 6.62
CA GLY A 473 -3.10 -18.27 5.79
C GLY A 473 -2.28 -17.27 4.96
N PRO A 474 -1.72 -17.70 3.82
CA PRO A 474 -0.85 -16.87 2.98
C PRO A 474 -1.58 -15.67 2.38
N LEU A 475 -0.89 -14.53 2.29
CA LEU A 475 -1.39 -13.29 1.68
C LEU A 475 -1.89 -13.51 0.25
N ALA A 476 -1.17 -14.29 -0.55
CA ALA A 476 -1.52 -14.55 -1.95
C ALA A 476 -2.96 -15.08 -2.11
N THR A 477 -3.40 -15.95 -1.20
CA THR A 477 -4.77 -16.47 -1.19
C THR A 477 -5.78 -15.38 -0.89
N VAL A 478 -5.49 -14.51 0.09
CA VAL A 478 -6.38 -13.39 0.47
C VAL A 478 -6.49 -12.38 -0.67
N ILE A 479 -5.37 -11.97 -1.26
CA ILE A 479 -5.37 -11.04 -2.40
C ILE A 479 -6.11 -11.62 -3.59
N HIS A 480 -5.97 -12.93 -3.86
CA HIS A 480 -6.71 -13.60 -4.93
C HIS A 480 -8.23 -13.48 -4.71
N GLN A 481 -8.73 -13.74 -3.50
CA GLN A 481 -10.15 -13.62 -3.17
C GLN A 481 -10.64 -12.16 -3.28
N LEU A 482 -9.88 -11.20 -2.78
CA LEU A 482 -10.25 -9.79 -2.83
C LEU A 482 -10.28 -9.27 -4.27
N THR A 483 -9.28 -9.62 -5.09
CA THR A 483 -9.22 -9.24 -6.50
C THR A 483 -10.29 -9.96 -7.31
N GLY A 484 -10.59 -11.22 -6.98
CA GLY A 484 -11.67 -11.99 -7.61
C GLY A 484 -13.03 -11.33 -7.39
N GLY A 485 -13.31 -10.89 -6.16
CA GLY A 485 -14.55 -10.16 -5.85
C GLY A 485 -14.63 -8.80 -6.56
N LEU A 486 -13.51 -8.06 -6.66
CA LEU A 486 -13.44 -6.83 -7.44
C LEU A 486 -13.75 -7.07 -8.93
N ARG A 487 -13.12 -8.08 -9.53
CA ARG A 487 -13.38 -8.46 -10.93
C ARG A 487 -14.82 -8.91 -11.17
N ALA A 488 -15.43 -9.61 -10.20
CA ALA A 488 -16.85 -9.95 -10.26
C ALA A 488 -17.73 -8.69 -10.29
N ALA A 489 -17.45 -7.69 -9.44
CA ALA A 489 -18.14 -6.41 -9.47
C ALA A 489 -17.99 -5.69 -10.82
N MET A 490 -16.76 -5.69 -11.39
CA MET A 490 -16.49 -5.13 -12.71
C MET A 490 -17.29 -5.86 -13.81
N GLY A 491 -17.39 -7.18 -13.71
CA GLY A 491 -18.24 -7.98 -14.60
C GLY A 491 -19.71 -7.60 -14.53
N TYR A 492 -20.29 -7.45 -13.32
CA TYR A 492 -21.68 -7.04 -13.14
C TYR A 492 -21.98 -5.60 -13.59
N THR A 493 -21.01 -4.70 -13.50
CA THR A 493 -21.17 -3.29 -13.90
C THR A 493 -20.77 -3.01 -15.34
N GLY A 494 -20.28 -4.01 -16.10
CA GLY A 494 -19.80 -3.81 -17.46
C GLY A 494 -18.49 -3.03 -17.56
N SER A 495 -17.69 -3.01 -16.48
CA SER A 495 -16.50 -2.18 -16.35
C SER A 495 -15.24 -2.98 -16.73
N THR A 496 -14.56 -2.61 -17.81
CA THR A 496 -13.32 -3.27 -18.27
C THR A 496 -12.08 -2.81 -17.50
N THR A 497 -12.12 -1.59 -16.90
CA THR A 497 -11.03 -0.97 -16.14
C THR A 497 -11.56 -0.34 -14.85
N ILE A 498 -10.66 0.08 -13.96
CA ILE A 498 -11.06 0.80 -12.73
C ILE A 498 -11.67 2.16 -13.07
N GLU A 499 -11.15 2.86 -14.07
CA GLU A 499 -11.70 4.15 -14.53
C GLU A 499 -13.15 3.99 -15.06
N ALA A 500 -13.46 2.86 -15.72
CA ALA A 500 -14.83 2.53 -16.11
C ALA A 500 -15.71 2.22 -14.89
N LEU A 501 -15.19 1.50 -13.89
CA LEU A 501 -15.91 1.20 -12.65
C LEU A 501 -16.28 2.48 -11.88
N GLN A 502 -15.46 3.52 -11.94
CA GLN A 502 -15.75 4.83 -11.32
C GLN A 502 -16.98 5.55 -11.93
N GLN A 503 -17.48 5.07 -13.06
CA GLN A 503 -18.73 5.57 -13.66
C GLN A 503 -19.96 4.76 -13.24
N ALA A 504 -19.80 3.67 -12.50
CA ALA A 504 -20.90 2.85 -12.03
C ALA A 504 -21.78 3.61 -11.03
N GLN A 505 -23.08 3.33 -11.08
CA GLN A 505 -24.05 3.99 -10.23
C GLN A 505 -24.28 3.24 -8.92
N PHE A 506 -24.55 4.00 -7.87
CA PHE A 506 -24.99 3.48 -6.58
C PHE A 506 -26.50 3.55 -6.42
N VAL A 507 -27.04 2.55 -5.73
CA VAL A 507 -28.34 2.66 -5.06
C VAL A 507 -28.10 2.76 -3.55
N ARG A 508 -28.77 3.71 -2.92
CA ARG A 508 -28.83 3.77 -1.46
C ARG A 508 -29.81 2.73 -0.94
N ILE A 509 -29.42 1.96 0.05
CA ILE A 509 -30.25 0.93 0.68
C ILE A 509 -30.66 1.32 2.10
N THR A 510 -31.66 0.63 2.63
CA THR A 510 -32.11 0.75 4.02
C THR A 510 -31.45 -0.34 4.89
N ALA A 511 -31.64 -0.27 6.21
CA ALA A 511 -31.21 -1.36 7.10
C ALA A 511 -31.83 -2.72 6.74
N ALA A 512 -33.05 -2.73 6.19
CA ALA A 512 -33.69 -3.94 5.67
C ALA A 512 -32.97 -4.46 4.42
N GLY A 513 -32.59 -3.58 3.50
CA GLY A 513 -31.80 -3.93 2.30
C GLY A 513 -30.39 -4.43 2.67
N LEU A 514 -29.77 -3.89 3.72
CA LEU A 514 -28.51 -4.42 4.23
C LEU A 514 -28.68 -5.85 4.76
N LYS A 515 -29.72 -6.13 5.55
CA LYS A 515 -30.02 -7.47 6.03
C LYS A 515 -30.28 -8.45 4.87
N GLU A 516 -31.01 -8.04 3.85
CA GLU A 516 -31.26 -8.81 2.63
C GLU A 516 -29.96 -9.12 1.85
N SER A 517 -28.98 -8.22 1.91
CA SER A 517 -27.69 -8.37 1.21
C SER A 517 -26.77 -9.43 1.83
N HIS A 518 -27.02 -9.84 3.07
CA HIS A 518 -26.30 -10.91 3.73
C HIS A 518 -27.07 -12.23 3.67
N PRO A 519 -26.39 -13.40 3.66
CA PRO A 519 -27.07 -14.69 3.80
C PRO A 519 -27.99 -14.69 5.02
N HIS A 520 -29.24 -15.06 4.83
CA HIS A 520 -30.26 -15.11 5.87
C HIS A 520 -31.10 -16.37 5.70
N ASP A 521 -31.82 -16.77 6.76
CA ASP A 521 -32.69 -17.96 6.83
C ASP A 521 -31.99 -19.30 6.52
N ILE A 522 -30.66 -19.35 6.71
CA ILE A 522 -29.85 -20.56 6.55
C ILE A 522 -28.74 -20.59 7.62
N THR A 523 -28.43 -21.79 8.10
CA THR A 523 -27.25 -22.02 8.94
C THR A 523 -26.07 -22.41 8.08
N MET A 524 -24.98 -21.64 8.16
CA MET A 524 -23.74 -21.94 7.44
C MET A 524 -23.08 -23.19 8.02
N THR A 525 -22.89 -24.22 7.17
CA THR A 525 -22.26 -25.50 7.55
C THR A 525 -20.79 -25.58 7.14
N VAL A 526 -20.39 -24.77 6.15
CA VAL A 526 -19.01 -24.68 5.64
C VAL A 526 -18.64 -23.21 5.51
N GLU A 527 -17.51 -22.80 6.10
CA GLU A 527 -17.02 -21.44 5.98
C GLU A 527 -16.60 -21.14 4.53
N ALA A 528 -17.09 -20.03 3.98
CA ALA A 528 -16.63 -19.54 2.69
C ALA A 528 -15.31 -18.73 2.86
N PRO A 529 -14.35 -18.85 1.94
CA PRO A 529 -13.06 -18.17 2.09
C PRO A 529 -13.14 -16.63 2.04
N ASN A 530 -14.26 -16.09 1.56
CA ASN A 530 -14.50 -14.67 1.33
C ASN A 530 -15.72 -14.12 2.08
N TYR A 531 -16.37 -14.91 2.93
CA TYR A 531 -17.51 -14.48 3.74
C TYR A 531 -17.39 -15.01 5.18
N TYR A 532 -17.59 -14.14 6.16
CA TYR A 532 -17.50 -14.43 7.60
C TYR A 532 -18.75 -13.93 8.31
N VAL A 533 -19.36 -14.79 9.09
CA VAL A 533 -20.41 -14.38 10.05
C VAL A 533 -19.68 -13.77 11.27
N ARG A 534 -20.09 -12.59 11.67
CA ARG A 534 -19.61 -11.89 12.87
C ARG A 534 -20.39 -12.24 14.11
#